data_d409a77549a9b1bd8cc5aaf61237a391
#
_entry.id   d409a77549a9b1bd8cc5aaf61237a391
#
_cell.length_a   1.000
_cell.length_b   1.000
_cell.length_c   1.000
_cell.angle_alpha   90.00
_cell.angle_beta   90.00
_cell.angle_gamma   90.00
#
_symmetry.space_group_name_H-M   'P 1'
#
loop_
_entity.id
_entity.type
_entity.pdbx_description
1 polymer ?
#
loop_
_entity_poly.entity_id
_entity_poly.type
_entity_poly.pdbx_seq_one_letter_code
_entity_poly.pdbx_strand_id
1 'polypeptide(L)'
;MEYPKWDREYAESMKGPYKSGQLRQKVYINNSEVFHAGGYTTESGKDVLLPIDDPMLAGTKFYREEFTVDHVEKRTDNVLTNVVNKDCIEVAKEMLDEGYKPAIMNLADAYVACGHYKQGWRAQEESLCRVSTLSRSLYQYFHATSGKKDRYAKEANVEIIEKAYPMDINFGGVYSPEVTVFRNASDSYAFLDEPYKVGIVSVAALSFNEKSGKDLQYKNAEGGFTPE
;
A
#
# COMPACT_ATOMS: atom_id res chain seq x y z
N MET A 1 27.26 -6.43 -8.00
CA MET A 1 26.48 -5.21 -7.76
C MET A 1 26.12 -5.27 -6.29
N GLU A 2 26.34 -4.21 -5.50
CA GLU A 2 25.99 -4.21 -4.08
C GLU A 2 24.55 -3.73 -3.95
N TYR A 3 23.70 -4.51 -3.26
CA TYR A 3 22.31 -4.14 -3.04
C TYR A 3 22.16 -3.16 -1.87
N PRO A 4 21.12 -2.32 -1.84
CA PRO A 4 20.81 -1.44 -0.72
C PRO A 4 20.66 -2.22 0.59
N LYS A 5 21.22 -1.64 1.66
CA LYS A 5 21.10 -2.12 3.04
C LYS A 5 20.22 -1.18 3.85
N TRP A 6 19.68 -1.69 4.95
CA TRP A 6 18.95 -0.85 5.90
C TRP A 6 19.85 -0.43 7.05
N ASP A 7 19.82 0.85 7.36
CA ASP A 7 20.59 1.43 8.47
C ASP A 7 19.77 1.30 9.77
N ARG A 8 19.95 0.18 10.46
CA ARG A 8 19.27 -0.14 11.71
C ARG A 8 19.63 0.82 12.84
N GLU A 9 20.89 1.23 12.96
CA GLU A 9 21.33 2.15 13.99
C GLU A 9 20.64 3.50 13.86
N TYR A 10 20.55 4.01 12.63
CA TYR A 10 19.76 5.20 12.34
C TYR A 10 18.29 5.00 12.72
N ALA A 11 17.68 3.89 12.30
CA ALA A 11 16.27 3.61 12.58
C ALA A 11 15.98 3.59 14.09
N GLU A 12 16.81 2.92 14.87
CA GLU A 12 16.70 2.88 16.33
C GLU A 12 16.88 4.27 16.97
N SER A 13 17.83 5.08 16.47
CA SER A 13 18.05 6.46 16.95
C SER A 13 16.88 7.40 16.68
N MET A 14 16.01 7.04 15.73
CA MET A 14 14.87 7.85 15.27
C MET A 14 13.54 7.43 15.89
N LYS A 15 13.55 6.54 16.88
CA LYS A 15 12.36 6.21 17.67
C LYS A 15 11.91 7.41 18.51
N GLY A 16 10.62 7.69 18.50
CA GLY A 16 10.02 8.78 19.27
C GLY A 16 9.04 9.63 18.43
N PRO A 17 8.14 10.38 19.10
CA PRO A 17 7.01 11.02 18.44
C PRO A 17 7.41 12.07 17.39
N TYR A 18 8.49 12.79 17.61
CA TYR A 18 8.93 13.85 16.68
C TYR A 18 9.87 13.35 15.57
N LYS A 19 10.65 12.30 15.83
CA LYS A 19 11.63 11.76 14.88
C LYS A 19 11.04 10.71 13.93
N SER A 20 9.96 10.07 14.31
CA SER A 20 9.35 8.98 13.53
C SER A 20 8.90 9.39 12.12
N GLY A 21 8.57 10.66 11.88
CA GLY A 21 8.29 11.18 10.54
C GLY A 21 9.51 11.14 9.62
N GLN A 22 10.67 11.53 10.12
CA GLN A 22 11.94 11.49 9.37
C GLN A 22 12.37 10.05 9.07
N LEU A 23 12.20 9.14 10.04
CA LEU A 23 12.42 7.71 9.81
C LEU A 23 11.57 7.19 8.65
N ARG A 24 10.28 7.50 8.64
CA ARG A 24 9.38 7.08 7.56
C ARG A 24 9.75 7.67 6.19
N GLN A 25 10.26 8.90 6.14
CA GLN A 25 10.81 9.48 4.92
C GLN A 25 12.10 8.76 4.46
N LYS A 26 12.97 8.35 5.39
CA LYS A 26 14.16 7.56 5.08
C LYS A 26 13.78 6.19 4.52
N VAL A 27 12.72 5.55 5.05
CA VAL A 27 12.18 4.30 4.49
C VAL A 27 11.73 4.50 3.04
N TYR A 28 11.03 5.59 2.74
CA TYR A 28 10.62 5.90 1.36
C TYR A 28 11.83 5.99 0.41
N ILE A 29 12.87 6.73 0.81
CA ILE A 29 14.09 6.89 -0.01
C ILE A 29 14.77 5.53 -0.22
N ASN A 30 14.94 4.75 0.84
CA ASN A 30 15.59 3.45 0.74
C ASN A 30 14.73 2.43 -0.05
N ASN A 31 13.39 2.51 0.00
CA ASN A 31 12.54 1.71 -0.88
C ASN A 31 12.77 2.07 -2.37
N SER A 32 12.92 3.37 -2.70
CA SER A 32 13.26 3.78 -4.05
C SER A 32 14.59 3.18 -4.52
N GLU A 33 15.61 3.19 -3.67
CA GLU A 33 16.91 2.55 -3.95
C GLU A 33 16.75 1.04 -4.22
N VAL A 34 15.97 0.34 -3.38
CA VAL A 34 15.65 -1.08 -3.52
C VAL A 34 14.96 -1.37 -4.86
N PHE A 35 13.97 -0.57 -5.24
CA PHE A 35 13.25 -0.76 -6.50
C PHE A 35 14.14 -0.54 -7.73
N HIS A 36 15.07 0.40 -7.68
CA HIS A 36 16.02 0.61 -8.78
C HIS A 36 17.10 -0.45 -8.83
N ALA A 37 17.54 -0.96 -7.68
CA ALA A 37 18.53 -2.02 -7.61
C ALA A 37 17.95 -3.41 -7.97
N GLY A 38 16.61 -3.57 -7.89
CA GLY A 38 15.93 -4.85 -8.09
C GLY A 38 16.17 -5.84 -6.94
N GLY A 39 16.48 -5.35 -5.74
CA GLY A 39 16.72 -6.19 -4.58
C GLY A 39 17.34 -5.44 -3.40
N TYR A 40 17.61 -6.16 -2.33
CA TYR A 40 18.20 -5.64 -1.11
C TYR A 40 19.07 -6.69 -0.42
N THR A 41 19.96 -6.25 0.48
CA THR A 41 20.74 -7.13 1.37
C THR A 41 20.18 -7.02 2.78
N THR A 42 19.83 -8.12 3.40
CA THR A 42 19.30 -8.20 4.76
C THR A 42 20.38 -8.03 5.82
N GLU A 43 19.99 -7.90 7.09
CA GLU A 43 20.94 -7.84 8.21
C GLU A 43 21.73 -9.14 8.39
N SER A 44 21.15 -10.29 8.00
CA SER A 44 21.86 -11.58 7.97
C SER A 44 22.93 -11.66 6.86
N GLY A 45 22.99 -10.66 5.97
CA GLY A 45 23.86 -10.65 4.81
C GLY A 45 23.30 -11.38 3.59
N LYS A 46 22.04 -11.81 3.61
CA LYS A 46 21.37 -12.47 2.48
C LYS A 46 20.94 -11.43 1.43
N ASP A 47 21.29 -11.67 0.18
CA ASP A 47 20.78 -10.91 -0.95
C ASP A 47 19.42 -11.45 -1.38
N VAL A 48 18.42 -10.58 -1.44
CA VAL A 48 17.03 -10.90 -1.82
C VAL A 48 16.67 -10.10 -3.07
N LEU A 49 16.23 -10.80 -4.11
CA LEU A 49 15.80 -10.19 -5.37
C LEU A 49 14.34 -9.74 -5.31
N LEU A 50 14.07 -8.55 -5.81
CA LEU A 50 12.74 -8.08 -6.14
C LEU A 50 12.68 -7.89 -7.67
N PRO A 51 12.10 -8.82 -8.44
CA PRO A 51 12.11 -8.78 -9.89
C PRO A 51 11.50 -7.50 -10.45
N ILE A 52 12.13 -6.93 -11.48
CA ILE A 52 11.61 -5.75 -12.19
C ILE A 52 10.35 -6.14 -12.99
N ASP A 53 10.38 -7.29 -13.65
CA ASP A 53 9.24 -7.89 -14.36
C ASP A 53 8.33 -8.59 -13.34
N ASP A 54 7.63 -7.78 -12.56
CA ASP A 54 6.79 -8.25 -11.47
C ASP A 54 5.41 -8.65 -12.00
N PRO A 55 4.97 -9.91 -11.83
CA PRO A 55 3.60 -10.32 -12.17
C PRO A 55 2.54 -9.46 -11.51
N MET A 56 2.84 -8.85 -10.36
CA MET A 56 1.99 -7.87 -9.71
C MET A 56 1.68 -6.70 -10.64
N LEU A 57 2.70 -6.09 -11.27
CA LEU A 57 2.51 -4.94 -12.15
C LEU A 57 1.61 -5.27 -13.33
N ALA A 58 1.86 -6.39 -14.00
CA ALA A 58 1.06 -6.86 -15.12
C ALA A 58 -0.37 -7.28 -14.72
N GLY A 59 -0.53 -7.78 -13.52
CA GLY A 59 -1.82 -8.24 -12.98
C GLY A 59 -2.64 -7.17 -12.27
N THR A 60 -2.08 -5.97 -12.04
CA THR A 60 -2.80 -4.87 -11.38
C THR A 60 -3.94 -4.38 -12.27
N LYS A 61 -5.12 -4.21 -11.66
CA LYS A 61 -6.32 -3.75 -12.36
C LYS A 61 -6.91 -2.54 -11.65
N PHE A 62 -7.20 -1.49 -12.42
CA PHE A 62 -7.92 -0.32 -11.96
C PHE A 62 -9.40 -0.41 -12.40
N TYR A 63 -10.30 -0.38 -11.43
CA TYR A 63 -11.75 -0.36 -11.64
C TYR A 63 -12.26 1.07 -11.51
N ARG A 64 -13.20 1.47 -12.39
CA ARG A 64 -13.73 2.84 -12.47
C ARG A 64 -15.23 2.93 -12.43
N GLU A 65 -15.87 1.85 -12.76
CA GLU A 65 -17.32 1.76 -12.97
C GLU A 65 -17.86 0.60 -12.15
N GLU A 66 -19.13 0.68 -11.84
CA GLU A 66 -19.84 -0.46 -11.30
C GLU A 66 -19.70 -1.65 -12.26
N PHE A 67 -19.35 -2.80 -11.72
CA PHE A 67 -19.29 -4.03 -12.49
C PHE A 67 -20.26 -5.04 -11.91
N THR A 68 -20.98 -5.72 -12.80
CA THR A 68 -21.82 -6.85 -12.43
C THR A 68 -20.98 -8.11 -12.43
N VAL A 69 -21.10 -8.88 -11.37
CA VAL A 69 -20.53 -10.22 -11.31
C VAL A 69 -21.60 -11.18 -11.84
N ASP A 70 -21.40 -11.67 -13.06
CA ASP A 70 -22.39 -12.51 -13.76
C ASP A 70 -22.72 -13.82 -13.03
N HIS A 71 -21.83 -14.27 -12.16
CA HIS A 71 -22.05 -15.47 -11.37
C HIS A 71 -21.28 -15.41 -10.04
N VAL A 72 -22.02 -15.24 -8.95
CA VAL A 72 -21.49 -15.47 -7.61
C VAL A 72 -22.06 -16.82 -7.15
N GLU A 73 -21.21 -17.85 -7.08
CA GLU A 73 -21.60 -19.05 -6.38
C GLU A 73 -21.98 -18.66 -4.94
N LYS A 74 -23.25 -18.87 -4.61
CA LYS A 74 -23.69 -18.69 -3.22
C LYS A 74 -22.91 -19.68 -2.36
N ARG A 75 -22.00 -19.15 -1.54
CA ARG A 75 -21.41 -19.98 -0.49
C ARG A 75 -22.54 -20.43 0.44
N THR A 76 -22.67 -21.72 0.57
CA THR A 76 -23.63 -22.34 1.50
C THR A 76 -23.08 -22.46 2.90
N ASP A 77 -21.79 -22.18 3.07
CA ASP A 77 -21.09 -22.30 4.33
C ASP A 77 -21.19 -21.01 5.15
N ASN A 78 -21.23 -21.16 6.46
CA ASN A 78 -21.19 -20.03 7.37
C ASN A 78 -19.87 -19.27 7.19
N VAL A 79 -19.98 -17.97 6.92
CA VAL A 79 -18.81 -17.09 6.91
C VAL A 79 -18.40 -16.86 8.36
N LEU A 80 -17.19 -17.27 8.72
CA LEU A 80 -16.62 -16.97 10.03
C LEU A 80 -16.10 -15.53 10.02
N THR A 81 -16.61 -14.73 10.94
CA THR A 81 -16.07 -13.39 11.21
C THR A 81 -15.24 -13.45 12.49
N ASN A 82 -14.00 -13.04 12.39
CA ASN A 82 -13.09 -12.97 13.54
C ASN A 82 -12.52 -11.54 13.65
N VAL A 83 -12.48 -10.99 14.86
CA VAL A 83 -11.91 -9.66 15.13
C VAL A 83 -10.73 -9.83 16.07
N VAL A 84 -9.56 -9.40 15.60
CA VAL A 84 -8.31 -9.50 16.36
C VAL A 84 -7.62 -8.13 16.43
N ASN A 85 -6.96 -7.83 17.55
CA ASN A 85 -6.21 -6.60 17.74
C ASN A 85 -4.76 -6.79 17.28
N LYS A 86 -4.56 -6.84 15.95
CA LYS A 86 -3.25 -7.01 15.31
C LYS A 86 -3.16 -6.12 14.06
N ASP A 87 -1.94 -5.88 13.59
CA ASP A 87 -1.71 -5.26 12.28
C ASP A 87 -2.22 -6.17 11.15
N CYS A 88 -2.83 -5.58 10.11
CA CYS A 88 -3.39 -6.35 9.01
C CYS A 88 -2.34 -7.15 8.22
N ILE A 89 -1.10 -6.66 8.17
CA ILE A 89 0.03 -7.37 7.56
C ILE A 89 0.40 -8.62 8.37
N GLU A 90 0.39 -8.52 9.70
CA GLU A 90 0.67 -9.66 10.59
C GLU A 90 -0.41 -10.72 10.46
N VAL A 91 -1.69 -10.31 10.46
CA VAL A 91 -2.82 -11.24 10.26
C VAL A 91 -2.76 -11.92 8.90
N ALA A 92 -2.45 -11.16 7.84
CA ALA A 92 -2.30 -11.74 6.50
C ALA A 92 -1.16 -12.76 6.44
N LYS A 93 -0.04 -12.51 7.13
CA LYS A 93 1.06 -13.47 7.21
C LYS A 93 0.64 -14.76 7.94
N GLU A 94 -0.04 -14.64 9.08
CA GLU A 94 -0.57 -15.80 9.82
C GLU A 94 -1.51 -16.63 8.94
N MET A 95 -2.43 -15.97 8.22
CA MET A 95 -3.34 -16.67 7.29
C MET A 95 -2.61 -17.38 6.15
N LEU A 96 -1.55 -16.76 5.61
CA LEU A 96 -0.69 -17.42 4.60
C LEU A 96 0.00 -18.66 5.15
N ASP A 97 0.52 -18.59 6.38
CA ASP A 97 1.17 -19.72 7.06
C ASP A 97 0.20 -20.86 7.34
N GLU A 98 -1.08 -20.55 7.52
CA GLU A 98 -2.17 -21.53 7.64
C GLU A 98 -2.67 -22.05 6.26
N GLY A 99 -2.10 -21.57 5.16
CA GLY A 99 -2.44 -22.02 3.79
C GLY A 99 -3.60 -21.30 3.14
N TYR A 100 -4.10 -20.22 3.74
CA TYR A 100 -5.13 -19.36 3.13
C TYR A 100 -4.50 -18.43 2.07
N LYS A 101 -5.37 -17.82 1.26
CA LYS A 101 -5.02 -16.77 0.28
C LYS A 101 -5.67 -15.45 0.69
N PRO A 102 -5.12 -14.72 1.67
CA PRO A 102 -5.72 -13.48 2.13
C PRO A 102 -5.61 -12.36 1.11
N ALA A 103 -6.56 -11.43 1.18
CA ALA A 103 -6.45 -10.12 0.57
C ALA A 103 -6.60 -9.05 1.66
N ILE A 104 -5.74 -8.03 1.63
CA ILE A 104 -5.79 -6.89 2.55
C ILE A 104 -6.60 -5.78 1.90
N MET A 105 -7.55 -5.20 2.64
CA MET A 105 -8.20 -3.95 2.24
C MET A 105 -7.27 -2.78 2.57
N ASN A 106 -6.95 -1.97 1.58
CA ASN A 106 -6.27 -0.70 1.73
C ASN A 106 -7.31 0.43 1.68
N LEU A 107 -7.42 1.19 2.77
CA LEU A 107 -8.24 2.39 2.86
C LEU A 107 -7.50 3.56 2.20
N ALA A 108 -7.61 3.64 0.88
CA ALA A 108 -6.79 4.48 0.03
C ALA A 108 -7.25 5.95 0.01
N ASP A 109 -6.30 6.86 -0.27
CA ASP A 109 -6.61 8.23 -0.66
C ASP A 109 -7.16 8.24 -2.09
N ALA A 110 -8.35 8.83 -2.28
CA ALA A 110 -8.99 8.90 -3.60
C ALA A 110 -8.21 9.74 -4.61
N TYR A 111 -7.39 10.68 -4.17
CA TYR A 111 -6.77 11.71 -5.00
C TYR A 111 -5.29 11.49 -5.25
N VAL A 112 -4.59 10.89 -4.30
CA VAL A 112 -3.14 10.72 -4.31
C VAL A 112 -2.79 9.27 -4.02
N ALA A 113 -2.29 8.57 -5.01
CA ALA A 113 -1.81 7.21 -4.83
C ALA A 113 -0.78 7.13 -3.70
N CYS A 114 -0.93 6.17 -2.81
CA CYS A 114 -0.11 6.02 -1.60
C CYS A 114 -0.21 7.18 -0.61
N GLY A 115 -1.24 8.03 -0.71
CA GLY A 115 -1.44 9.16 0.19
C GLY A 115 -0.21 10.05 0.32
N HIS A 116 0.20 10.32 1.54
CA HIS A 116 1.38 11.10 1.87
C HIS A 116 2.60 10.23 2.29
N TYR A 117 2.77 9.07 1.66
CA TYR A 117 3.85 8.13 1.91
C TYR A 117 5.23 8.78 1.85
N LYS A 118 5.51 9.57 0.80
CA LYS A 118 6.77 10.30 0.63
C LYS A 118 7.04 11.29 1.78
N GLN A 119 6.00 11.91 2.33
CA GLN A 119 6.10 12.88 3.42
C GLN A 119 6.23 12.21 4.80
N GLY A 120 6.15 10.89 4.85
CA GLY A 120 6.30 10.13 6.09
C GLY A 120 5.06 10.14 6.99
N TRP A 121 3.86 10.33 6.43
CA TRP A 121 2.60 10.19 7.16
C TRP A 121 2.38 8.72 7.57
N ARG A 122 1.42 8.48 8.47
CA ARG A 122 1.30 7.18 9.15
C ARG A 122 -0.08 6.52 9.07
N ALA A 123 -0.92 6.91 8.13
CA ALA A 123 -2.17 6.20 7.90
C ALA A 123 -1.91 4.78 7.35
N GLN A 124 -2.95 3.99 7.22
CA GLN A 124 -2.83 2.59 6.80
C GLN A 124 -2.19 2.46 5.41
N GLU A 125 -2.63 3.26 4.43
CA GLU A 125 -2.09 3.22 3.06
C GLU A 125 -0.59 3.47 3.03
N GLU A 126 -0.12 4.54 3.72
CA GLU A 126 1.29 4.84 3.79
C GLU A 126 2.09 3.73 4.51
N SER A 127 1.48 3.08 5.49
CA SER A 127 2.11 1.96 6.21
C SER A 127 2.25 0.74 5.32
N LEU A 128 1.23 0.40 4.54
CA LEU A 128 1.28 -0.67 3.53
C LEU A 128 2.35 -0.38 2.47
N CYS A 129 2.39 0.85 1.94
CA CYS A 129 3.39 1.26 0.95
C CYS A 129 4.83 1.22 1.50
N ARG A 130 5.04 1.44 2.81
CA ARG A 130 6.37 1.38 3.42
C ARG A 130 6.93 -0.03 3.50
N VAL A 131 6.10 -1.02 3.76
CA VAL A 131 6.57 -2.38 4.01
C VAL A 131 6.49 -3.28 2.79
N SER A 132 5.92 -2.79 1.68
CA SER A 132 5.64 -3.62 0.51
C SER A 132 5.88 -2.91 -0.82
N THR A 133 5.72 -3.66 -1.90
CA THR A 133 5.80 -3.15 -3.28
C THR A 133 4.51 -2.46 -3.75
N LEU A 134 3.51 -2.25 -2.87
CA LEU A 134 2.20 -1.67 -3.24
C LEU A 134 2.34 -0.35 -4.00
N SER A 135 3.28 0.52 -3.61
CA SER A 135 3.50 1.80 -4.28
C SER A 135 3.86 1.65 -5.76
N ARG A 136 4.54 0.57 -6.15
CA ARG A 136 4.85 0.27 -7.56
C ARG A 136 3.56 0.00 -8.35
N SER A 137 2.65 -0.76 -7.77
CA SER A 137 1.35 -1.04 -8.38
C SER A 137 0.52 0.23 -8.57
N LEU A 138 0.35 1.03 -7.51
CA LEU A 138 -0.52 2.22 -7.56
C LEU A 138 0.05 3.35 -8.42
N TYR A 139 1.37 3.54 -8.45
CA TYR A 139 1.99 4.61 -9.23
C TYR A 139 1.96 4.39 -10.75
N GLN A 140 1.66 3.19 -11.23
CA GLN A 140 1.35 2.96 -12.65
C GLN A 140 0.14 3.77 -13.13
N TYR A 141 -0.75 4.14 -12.22
CA TYR A 141 -2.01 4.83 -12.51
C TYR A 141 -2.02 6.30 -12.03
N PHE A 142 -0.94 6.74 -11.39
CA PHE A 142 -0.89 8.05 -10.74
C PHE A 142 0.01 9.03 -11.47
N HIS A 143 -0.59 10.15 -11.86
CA HIS A 143 0.09 11.28 -12.46
C HIS A 143 -0.12 12.52 -11.59
N ALA A 144 0.92 12.99 -10.91
CA ALA A 144 0.82 14.15 -10.04
C ALA A 144 0.32 15.39 -10.81
N THR A 145 -0.54 16.18 -10.17
CA THR A 145 -1.14 17.39 -10.80
C THR A 145 -0.17 18.55 -10.90
N SER A 146 0.90 18.55 -10.09
CA SER A 146 1.87 19.64 -10.02
C SER A 146 3.30 19.11 -9.99
N GLY A 147 4.28 19.94 -10.39
CA GLY A 147 5.70 19.60 -10.40
C GLY A 147 6.08 18.61 -11.51
N LYS A 148 7.06 17.74 -11.23
CA LYS A 148 7.43 16.64 -12.12
C LYS A 148 6.35 15.57 -12.04
N LYS A 149 5.50 15.51 -13.04
CA LYS A 149 4.27 14.71 -13.05
C LYS A 149 4.48 13.21 -12.86
N ASP A 150 5.60 12.70 -13.35
CA ASP A 150 5.97 11.28 -13.33
C ASP A 150 6.98 10.91 -12.22
N ARG A 151 7.26 11.85 -11.29
CA ARG A 151 8.31 11.66 -10.27
C ARG A 151 8.08 10.45 -9.38
N TYR A 152 6.83 10.19 -8.98
CA TYR A 152 6.50 9.07 -8.10
C TYR A 152 6.71 7.72 -8.78
N ALA A 153 6.29 7.63 -10.05
CA ALA A 153 6.52 6.43 -10.86
C ALA A 153 8.02 6.19 -11.07
N LYS A 154 8.79 7.24 -11.37
CA LYS A 154 10.26 7.15 -11.47
C LYS A 154 10.90 6.70 -10.17
N GLU A 155 10.52 7.27 -9.04
CA GLU A 155 11.05 6.88 -7.72
C GLU A 155 10.67 5.44 -7.36
N ALA A 156 9.54 4.92 -7.85
CA ALA A 156 9.13 3.53 -7.68
C ALA A 156 9.64 2.57 -8.78
N ASN A 157 10.42 3.08 -9.73
CA ASN A 157 10.93 2.32 -10.88
C ASN A 157 9.80 1.60 -11.66
N VAL A 158 8.76 2.37 -12.03
CA VAL A 158 7.65 1.89 -12.86
C VAL A 158 7.29 2.91 -13.94
N GLU A 159 6.62 2.45 -14.96
CA GLU A 159 6.01 3.29 -15.99
C GLU A 159 4.58 3.65 -15.63
N ILE A 160 4.15 4.85 -15.99
CA ILE A 160 2.74 5.23 -15.93
C ILE A 160 2.06 4.65 -17.14
N ILE A 161 1.18 3.67 -16.94
CA ILE A 161 0.41 3.05 -18.02
C ILE A 161 -0.90 3.79 -18.28
N GLU A 162 -1.42 4.47 -17.27
CA GLU A 162 -2.68 5.19 -17.36
C GLU A 162 -2.77 6.29 -16.30
N LYS A 163 -3.48 7.39 -16.61
CA LYS A 163 -3.87 8.40 -15.64
C LYS A 163 -5.27 8.09 -15.11
N ALA A 164 -5.36 7.38 -14.00
CA ALA A 164 -6.61 6.91 -13.44
C ALA A 164 -7.06 7.62 -12.17
N TYR A 165 -6.15 8.26 -11.45
CA TYR A 165 -6.52 9.08 -10.29
C TYR A 165 -7.10 10.44 -10.72
N PRO A 166 -8.09 10.98 -9.98
CA PRO A 166 -8.64 10.46 -8.74
C PRO A 166 -9.48 9.20 -8.95
N MET A 167 -9.53 8.32 -7.94
CA MET A 167 -10.47 7.21 -7.89
C MET A 167 -11.89 7.74 -7.75
N ASP A 168 -12.86 7.08 -8.41
CA ASP A 168 -14.25 7.25 -8.08
C ASP A 168 -14.54 6.74 -6.66
N ILE A 169 -15.27 7.52 -5.87
CA ILE A 169 -15.50 7.20 -4.45
C ILE A 169 -16.55 6.11 -4.22
N ASN A 170 -17.36 5.80 -5.24
CA ASN A 170 -18.40 4.78 -5.16
C ASN A 170 -17.94 3.45 -5.77
N PHE A 171 -17.26 3.51 -6.91
CA PHE A 171 -16.90 2.33 -7.70
C PHE A 171 -15.40 2.18 -7.97
N GLY A 172 -14.62 3.22 -7.67
CA GLY A 172 -13.19 3.23 -7.92
C GLY A 172 -12.41 2.28 -7.00
N GLY A 173 -11.51 1.50 -7.59
CA GLY A 173 -10.65 0.63 -6.82
C GLY A 173 -9.48 0.09 -7.63
N VAL A 174 -8.45 -0.34 -6.94
CA VAL A 174 -7.29 -1.02 -7.54
C VAL A 174 -7.11 -2.37 -6.89
N TYR A 175 -7.10 -3.42 -7.69
CA TYR A 175 -6.64 -4.74 -7.24
C TYR A 175 -5.18 -4.92 -7.62
N SER A 176 -4.33 -5.10 -6.62
CA SER A 176 -2.90 -5.37 -6.75
C SER A 176 -2.64 -6.82 -6.31
N PRO A 177 -2.52 -7.77 -7.27
CA PRO A 177 -2.20 -9.15 -6.93
C PRO A 177 -0.74 -9.26 -6.49
N GLU A 178 -0.43 -10.27 -5.67
CA GLU A 178 0.95 -10.66 -5.36
C GLU A 178 1.88 -9.53 -4.90
N VAL A 179 1.34 -8.54 -4.16
CA VAL A 179 2.16 -7.48 -3.56
C VAL A 179 3.18 -8.12 -2.62
N THR A 180 4.46 -7.85 -2.84
CA THR A 180 5.53 -8.40 -2.02
C THR A 180 5.72 -7.56 -0.77
N VAL A 181 5.53 -8.16 0.40
CA VAL A 181 5.91 -7.59 1.70
C VAL A 181 7.35 -7.95 1.96
N PHE A 182 8.22 -6.97 2.14
CA PHE A 182 9.67 -7.15 2.25
C PHE A 182 10.30 -6.44 3.46
N ARG A 183 9.48 -5.76 4.29
CA ARG A 183 9.92 -5.14 5.54
C ARG A 183 9.03 -5.49 6.71
N ASN A 184 9.59 -5.45 7.90
CA ASN A 184 8.90 -5.57 9.17
C ASN A 184 8.69 -4.19 9.80
N ALA A 185 7.43 -3.71 9.86
CA ALA A 185 7.08 -2.42 10.45
C ALA A 185 7.34 -2.39 11.97
N SER A 186 7.12 -3.49 12.67
CA SER A 186 7.30 -3.61 14.12
C SER A 186 8.77 -3.70 14.53
N ASP A 187 9.66 -4.09 13.61
CA ASP A 187 11.10 -4.16 13.81
C ASP A 187 11.85 -3.08 13.02
N SER A 188 11.54 -1.81 13.32
CA SER A 188 12.28 -0.64 12.77
C SER A 188 12.39 -0.63 11.24
N TYR A 189 11.43 -1.23 10.53
CA TYR A 189 11.42 -1.42 9.08
C TYR A 189 12.60 -2.26 8.54
N ALA A 190 13.15 -3.17 9.33
CA ALA A 190 14.16 -4.12 8.88
C ALA A 190 13.68 -4.90 7.67
N PHE A 191 14.61 -5.25 6.78
CA PHE A 191 14.31 -6.12 5.65
C PHE A 191 14.05 -7.56 6.11
N LEU A 192 13.10 -8.21 5.44
CA LEU A 192 12.81 -9.63 5.66
C LEU A 192 13.79 -10.50 4.87
N ASP A 193 14.32 -11.53 5.52
CA ASP A 193 15.11 -12.57 4.85
C ASP A 193 14.24 -13.41 3.88
N GLU A 194 12.95 -13.51 4.17
CA GLU A 194 11.96 -14.24 3.39
C GLU A 194 10.73 -13.35 3.15
N PRO A 195 10.74 -12.55 2.08
CA PRO A 195 9.58 -11.78 1.68
C PRO A 195 8.42 -12.71 1.27
N TYR A 196 7.20 -12.23 1.42
CA TYR A 196 6.02 -12.99 1.06
C TYR A 196 5.04 -12.15 0.24
N LYS A 197 4.10 -12.79 -0.44
CA LYS A 197 3.16 -12.15 -1.33
C LYS A 197 1.74 -12.17 -0.77
N VAL A 198 1.01 -11.08 -0.98
CA VAL A 198 -0.38 -10.94 -0.57
C VAL A 198 -1.14 -10.09 -1.59
N GLY A 199 -2.43 -10.39 -1.82
CA GLY A 199 -3.30 -9.53 -2.61
C GLY A 199 -3.70 -8.28 -1.82
N ILE A 200 -3.78 -7.12 -2.48
CA ILE A 200 -4.28 -5.89 -1.86
C ILE A 200 -5.40 -5.29 -2.73
N VAL A 201 -6.51 -4.95 -2.09
CA VAL A 201 -7.63 -4.22 -2.70
C VAL A 201 -7.63 -2.81 -2.13
N SER A 202 -7.30 -1.83 -2.96
CA SER A 202 -7.29 -0.41 -2.60
C SER A 202 -8.60 0.22 -3.04
N VAL A 203 -9.35 0.79 -2.09
CA VAL A 203 -10.60 1.51 -2.33
C VAL A 203 -10.56 2.85 -1.62
N ALA A 204 -11.19 3.87 -2.20
CA ALA A 204 -11.24 5.20 -1.61
C ALA A 204 -11.91 5.15 -0.24
N ALA A 205 -11.18 5.53 0.81
CA ALA A 205 -11.76 5.67 2.14
C ALA A 205 -12.66 6.92 2.21
N LEU A 206 -13.78 6.81 2.91
CA LEU A 206 -14.59 7.99 3.24
C LEU A 206 -13.78 8.92 4.16
N SER A 207 -13.65 10.18 3.74
CA SER A 207 -12.99 11.20 4.56
C SER A 207 -14.03 11.97 5.34
N PHE A 208 -13.95 11.89 6.65
CA PHE A 208 -14.82 12.66 7.58
C PHE A 208 -14.21 14.01 7.97
N ASN A 209 -13.17 14.45 7.27
CA ASN A 209 -12.51 15.72 7.55
C ASN A 209 -13.33 16.89 6.96
N GLU A 210 -14.02 17.64 7.81
CA GLU A 210 -14.84 18.78 7.41
C GLU A 210 -14.10 19.86 6.61
N LYS A 211 -12.77 19.95 6.77
CA LYS A 211 -11.94 20.91 6.04
C LYS A 211 -11.71 20.50 4.57
N SER A 212 -11.91 19.26 4.20
CA SER A 212 -11.69 18.80 2.84
C SER A 212 -12.80 19.23 1.87
N GLY A 213 -14.00 19.50 2.37
CA GLY A 213 -15.18 19.88 1.57
C GLY A 213 -15.64 18.83 0.56
N LYS A 214 -14.95 17.68 0.52
CA LYS A 214 -15.07 16.68 -0.54
C LYS A 214 -16.11 15.60 -0.26
N ASP A 215 -16.46 15.43 1.03
CA ASP A 215 -17.36 14.36 1.49
C ASP A 215 -18.68 14.89 2.06
N LEU A 216 -19.04 16.15 1.76
CA LEU A 216 -20.31 16.75 2.20
C LEU A 216 -21.55 16.02 1.69
N GLN A 217 -21.40 15.26 0.60
CA GLN A 217 -22.51 14.47 0.02
C GLN A 217 -23.02 13.34 0.93
N TYR A 218 -22.22 12.93 1.91
CA TYR A 218 -22.60 11.91 2.91
C TYR A 218 -23.17 12.47 4.19
N LYS A 219 -23.28 13.81 4.29
CA LYS A 219 -23.91 14.46 5.45
C LYS A 219 -25.39 14.67 5.18
N ASN A 220 -26.26 14.20 6.09
CA ASN A 220 -27.66 14.56 6.08
C ASN A 220 -27.84 16.05 6.46
N ALA A 221 -29.07 16.58 6.32
CA ALA A 221 -29.40 17.98 6.63
C ALA A 221 -29.10 18.37 8.09
N GLU A 222 -28.94 17.41 8.99
CA GLU A 222 -28.64 17.59 10.40
C GLU A 222 -27.13 17.49 10.71
N GLY A 223 -26.29 17.30 9.66
CA GLY A 223 -24.84 17.16 9.80
C GLY A 223 -24.35 15.78 10.25
N GLY A 224 -25.25 14.82 10.38
CA GLY A 224 -24.93 13.41 10.60
C GLY A 224 -24.63 12.65 9.30
N PHE A 225 -24.03 11.48 9.40
CA PHE A 225 -23.80 10.61 8.26
C PHE A 225 -25.01 9.70 8.05
N THR A 226 -25.47 9.58 6.82
CA THR A 226 -26.49 8.59 6.46
C THR A 226 -25.79 7.26 6.18
N PRO A 227 -26.05 6.19 6.95
CA PRO A 227 -25.74 4.86 6.50
C PRO A 227 -26.73 4.52 5.37
N GLU A 228 -26.26 4.27 4.17
CA GLU A 228 -27.01 3.54 3.15
C GLU A 228 -26.69 2.05 3.24
#